data_78e69abaf6159d8c6f90315a7f10b8bb
#
_entry.id   78e69abaf6159d8c6f90315a7f10b8bb
#
_cell.length_a   1.000
_cell.length_b   1.000
_cell.length_c   1.000
_cell.angle_alpha   90.00
_cell.angle_beta   90.00
_cell.angle_gamma   90.00
#
_symmetry.space_group_name_H-M   'P 1'
#
loop_
_entity.id
_entity.type
_entity.pdbx_description
1 polymer ?
#
loop_
_entity_poly.entity_id
_entity_poly.type
_entity_poly.pdbx_seq_one_letter_code
_entity_poly.pdbx_strand_id
1 'polypeptide(L)'
;MGERKLYPRPELVRESWQNLCGEWEFDFDFGKSARERGVPEAAHLEKKINVPFCPESELSGIGHRDFMNACVYKKKLMLSPERGRRILLNFEAAYYRTEVFVNGRSVGMHVGGYTPFSFDITDAALAGENDITVICEGDPRDRTQPSGKQSGKYASYGCMYTRCTGIYAPVWLEEVPDVYLRGMRLTPDIDGARLNIHAFLSGKGEKHVKFEAFLCGRSVGAAEASTVGDNIAASIGLSELSLWSPEKPTLYDLAVTVSSESGCDRVKSYFGMRKIEMDGACLRINGKRIYQRLVLDQGYYGAGIYTAEDDGDFLRDIERARRLGFNGARLHQRVFERRFLYEADKAGFLVWGEYANWGFDHTAEGMLGYFLPEWTEAMERDYNHPALIGWCPFNETWDAHDGRHQNDALLRDVYTATKHLDPTRPCIDTSGNYHVVTDIYDIHDYQQDIAALHRRYDSFEKEVFENRPGRQQYRGEPYMISEYGGIRWTNDESGWGYGDAPKTLEEYLERYCTMAEIMAANPRICGVCYTQLYDVEQEQNGIYNYDRTPKFDEATMNRMAEAMRAPAAIEKE
;
A
#
# COMPACT_ATOMS: atom_id res chain seq x y z
N MET A 1 -14.44 -1.55 20.90
CA MET A 1 -14.07 -1.00 19.60
C MET A 1 -12.64 -0.52 19.70
N GLY A 2 -11.76 -1.01 18.85
CA GLY A 2 -10.40 -0.50 18.73
C GLY A 2 -10.44 0.99 18.34
N GLU A 3 -9.53 1.78 18.85
CA GLU A 3 -9.48 3.21 18.55
C GLU A 3 -8.25 3.47 17.66
N ARG A 4 -8.46 4.19 16.56
CA ARG A 4 -7.42 4.66 15.65
C ARG A 4 -6.83 5.95 16.24
N LYS A 5 -5.84 5.81 17.13
CA LYS A 5 -5.29 6.91 17.95
C LYS A 5 -3.89 7.33 17.58
N LEU A 6 -3.13 6.47 16.90
CA LEU A 6 -1.75 6.77 16.57
C LEU A 6 -1.66 7.83 15.47
N TYR A 7 -0.58 8.60 15.51
CA TYR A 7 -0.28 9.56 14.46
C TYR A 7 -0.16 8.83 13.11
N PRO A 8 -0.94 9.22 12.06
CA PRO A 8 -1.09 8.41 10.86
C PRO A 8 0.16 8.35 9.95
N ARG A 9 1.07 9.32 10.08
CA ARG A 9 2.22 9.53 9.19
C ARG A 9 3.56 9.33 9.92
N PRO A 10 3.96 8.08 10.22
CA PRO A 10 5.13 7.78 11.06
C PRO A 10 6.47 8.23 10.46
N GLU A 11 6.55 8.40 9.13
CA GLU A 11 7.73 8.88 8.41
C GLU A 11 7.91 10.41 8.44
N LEU A 12 6.94 11.16 9.01
CA LEU A 12 7.00 12.62 9.15
C LEU A 12 6.15 13.07 10.33
N VAL A 13 6.66 12.90 11.55
CA VAL A 13 5.92 13.11 12.80
C VAL A 13 6.14 14.51 13.35
N ARG A 14 5.03 15.22 13.63
CA ARG A 14 5.00 16.48 14.37
C ARG A 14 4.31 16.31 15.72
N GLU A 15 4.68 17.14 16.70
CA GLU A 15 4.07 17.10 18.03
C GLU A 15 2.72 17.87 18.05
N SER A 16 2.60 18.92 17.22
CA SER A 16 1.37 19.71 17.11
C SER A 16 0.41 19.10 16.08
N TRP A 17 -0.41 18.16 16.53
CA TRP A 17 -1.44 17.55 15.71
C TRP A 17 -2.70 17.21 16.51
N GLN A 18 -3.81 17.06 15.80
CA GLN A 18 -5.10 16.67 16.40
C GLN A 18 -5.72 15.55 15.56
N ASN A 19 -6.06 14.43 16.21
CA ASN A 19 -6.82 13.36 15.60
C ASN A 19 -8.27 13.78 15.36
N LEU A 20 -8.77 13.62 14.15
CA LEU A 20 -10.15 13.89 13.78
C LEU A 20 -10.99 12.63 13.54
N CYS A 21 -10.44 11.44 13.74
CA CYS A 21 -11.22 10.21 13.73
C CYS A 21 -12.29 10.22 14.82
N GLY A 22 -13.26 9.31 14.72
CA GLY A 22 -14.40 9.21 15.61
C GLY A 22 -15.69 9.75 14.98
N GLU A 23 -16.62 10.24 15.78
CA GLU A 23 -17.94 10.64 15.30
C GLU A 23 -17.92 11.89 14.42
N TRP A 24 -18.54 11.77 13.22
CA TRP A 24 -18.88 12.85 12.31
C TRP A 24 -20.37 12.82 12.03
N GLU A 25 -20.96 13.93 11.61
CA GLU A 25 -22.27 13.96 10.96
C GLU A 25 -22.13 13.43 9.53
N PHE A 26 -23.17 12.80 9.01
CA PHE A 26 -23.14 12.11 7.73
C PHE A 26 -24.49 12.21 7.02
N ASP A 27 -24.46 12.22 5.68
CA ASP A 27 -25.63 11.97 4.86
C ASP A 27 -25.25 11.38 3.50
N PHE A 28 -26.20 10.70 2.88
CA PHE A 28 -26.09 10.22 1.50
C PHE A 28 -26.36 11.36 0.52
N ASP A 29 -25.65 11.37 -0.59
CA ASP A 29 -25.90 12.27 -1.70
C ASP A 29 -26.09 11.49 -3.01
N PHE A 30 -27.11 10.64 -3.06
CA PHE A 30 -27.39 9.77 -4.22
C PHE A 30 -27.51 10.54 -5.54
N GLY A 31 -27.95 11.79 -5.49
CA GLY A 31 -28.12 12.67 -6.65
C GLY A 31 -26.90 13.50 -7.01
N LYS A 32 -25.79 13.42 -6.24
CA LYS A 32 -24.62 14.28 -6.41
C LYS A 32 -24.96 15.77 -6.43
N SER A 33 -25.93 16.18 -5.61
CA SER A 33 -26.51 17.52 -5.60
C SER A 33 -26.23 18.30 -4.31
N ALA A 34 -25.34 17.80 -3.45
CA ALA A 34 -25.05 18.43 -2.18
C ALA A 34 -24.63 19.90 -2.32
N ARG A 35 -23.86 20.24 -3.38
CA ARG A 35 -23.45 21.62 -3.64
C ARG A 35 -24.62 22.52 -4.00
N GLU A 36 -25.47 22.09 -4.93
CA GLU A 36 -26.65 22.83 -5.40
C GLU A 36 -27.70 22.99 -4.30
N ARG A 37 -27.75 22.05 -3.36
CA ARG A 37 -28.64 22.10 -2.19
C ARG A 37 -28.09 22.96 -1.04
N GLY A 38 -26.89 23.52 -1.17
CA GLY A 38 -26.26 24.33 -0.13
C GLY A 38 -25.84 23.52 1.11
N VAL A 39 -25.52 22.23 0.96
CA VAL A 39 -25.13 21.37 2.08
C VAL A 39 -23.82 21.83 2.74
N PRO A 40 -22.84 22.41 2.05
CA PRO A 40 -21.65 22.98 2.70
C PRO A 40 -21.97 24.03 3.76
N GLU A 41 -23.03 24.84 3.58
CA GLU A 41 -23.51 25.88 4.48
C GLU A 41 -24.56 25.38 5.50
N ALA A 42 -25.05 24.15 5.36
CA ALA A 42 -26.03 23.58 6.28
C ALA A 42 -25.46 23.44 7.70
N ALA A 43 -26.26 23.74 8.71
CA ALA A 43 -25.82 23.70 10.10
C ALA A 43 -25.55 22.26 10.60
N HIS A 44 -26.30 21.27 10.09
CA HIS A 44 -26.25 19.88 10.53
C HIS A 44 -26.59 18.91 9.39
N LEU A 45 -26.12 17.66 9.51
CA LEU A 45 -26.58 16.51 8.76
C LEU A 45 -27.37 15.56 9.67
N GLU A 46 -28.21 14.68 9.06
CA GLU A 46 -29.17 13.89 9.84
C GLU A 46 -28.55 12.69 10.58
N LYS A 47 -27.53 12.07 9.98
CA LYS A 47 -26.93 10.82 10.48
C LYS A 47 -25.60 11.05 11.16
N LYS A 48 -25.13 10.01 11.83
CA LYS A 48 -23.80 9.95 12.44
C LYS A 48 -23.02 8.80 11.83
N ILE A 49 -21.72 9.00 11.63
CA ILE A 49 -20.78 8.00 11.13
C ILE A 49 -19.51 8.01 11.96
N ASN A 50 -18.91 6.85 12.17
CA ASN A 50 -17.63 6.72 12.85
C ASN A 50 -16.48 6.69 11.83
N VAL A 51 -15.77 7.80 11.63
CA VAL A 51 -14.56 7.92 10.79
C VAL A 51 -13.38 7.26 11.54
N PRO A 52 -12.53 6.47 10.88
CA PRO A 52 -12.31 6.38 9.43
C PRO A 52 -13.03 5.22 8.72
N PHE A 53 -14.08 4.67 9.27
CA PHE A 53 -14.76 3.53 8.66
C PHE A 53 -15.72 3.99 7.54
N CYS A 54 -15.61 3.34 6.36
CA CYS A 54 -16.47 3.66 5.23
C CYS A 54 -17.96 3.33 5.52
N PRO A 55 -18.91 4.00 4.87
CA PRO A 55 -20.35 3.81 5.11
C PRO A 55 -20.85 2.37 4.94
N GLU A 56 -20.16 1.56 4.13
CA GLU A 56 -20.48 0.14 3.92
C GLU A 56 -20.09 -0.74 5.12
N SER A 57 -19.13 -0.30 5.92
CA SER A 57 -18.60 -1.01 7.09
C SER A 57 -19.59 -1.02 8.26
N GLU A 58 -19.65 -2.12 9.00
CA GLU A 58 -20.40 -2.20 10.26
C GLU A 58 -19.81 -1.27 11.33
N LEU A 59 -18.49 -1.10 11.35
CA LEU A 59 -17.78 -0.23 12.31
C LEU A 59 -18.04 1.25 12.08
N SER A 60 -18.54 1.63 10.91
CA SER A 60 -19.00 3.00 10.65
C SER A 60 -20.27 3.38 11.41
N GLY A 61 -21.07 2.39 11.82
CA GLY A 61 -22.40 2.59 12.37
C GLY A 61 -23.50 2.81 11.32
N ILE A 62 -23.16 2.82 10.03
CA ILE A 62 -24.09 2.98 8.89
C ILE A 62 -24.43 1.62 8.27
N GLY A 63 -23.43 0.83 7.86
CA GLY A 63 -23.60 -0.51 7.30
C GLY A 63 -24.34 -0.56 5.96
N HIS A 64 -24.26 0.51 5.15
CA HIS A 64 -25.00 0.60 3.89
C HIS A 64 -24.19 -0.01 2.73
N ARG A 65 -24.60 -1.19 2.27
CA ARG A 65 -23.87 -1.95 1.23
C ARG A 65 -24.37 -1.75 -0.20
N ASP A 66 -25.43 -0.98 -0.41
CA ASP A 66 -25.89 -0.65 -1.77
C ASP A 66 -25.04 0.48 -2.38
N PHE A 67 -25.18 0.70 -3.67
CA PHE A 67 -24.46 1.77 -4.35
C PHE A 67 -24.82 3.14 -3.78
N MET A 68 -23.80 3.90 -3.47
CA MET A 68 -23.89 5.33 -3.18
C MET A 68 -22.84 6.04 -4.04
N ASN A 69 -23.29 6.88 -4.95
CA ASN A 69 -22.38 7.58 -5.86
C ASN A 69 -21.70 8.80 -5.21
N ALA A 70 -22.27 9.28 -4.11
CA ALA A 70 -21.68 10.33 -3.29
C ALA A 70 -22.22 10.28 -1.84
N CYS A 71 -21.42 10.81 -0.93
CA CYS A 71 -21.77 11.00 0.47
C CYS A 71 -21.14 12.28 1.02
N VAL A 72 -21.71 12.77 2.11
CA VAL A 72 -21.28 14.02 2.75
C VAL A 72 -20.98 13.77 4.22
N TYR A 73 -19.88 14.32 4.68
CA TYR A 73 -19.46 14.32 6.08
C TYR A 73 -19.42 15.75 6.61
N LYS A 74 -19.75 15.94 7.89
CA LYS A 74 -19.60 17.23 8.55
C LYS A 74 -19.02 17.06 9.95
N LYS A 75 -18.11 17.94 10.32
CA LYS A 75 -17.53 17.99 11.67
C LYS A 75 -17.33 19.43 12.12
N LYS A 76 -17.72 19.71 13.35
CA LYS A 76 -17.42 20.97 14.04
C LYS A 76 -16.10 20.87 14.76
N LEU A 77 -15.26 21.88 14.58
CA LEU A 77 -13.93 21.98 15.19
C LEU A 77 -13.74 23.33 15.86
N MET A 78 -13.12 23.33 17.04
CA MET A 78 -12.64 24.54 17.68
C MET A 78 -11.23 24.83 17.19
N LEU A 79 -11.03 25.93 16.47
CA LEU A 79 -9.74 26.36 15.95
C LEU A 79 -9.32 27.70 16.53
N SER A 80 -8.01 27.93 16.58
CA SER A 80 -7.41 29.20 17.03
C SER A 80 -6.28 29.59 16.06
N PRO A 81 -6.61 30.08 14.87
CA PRO A 81 -5.60 30.45 13.89
C PRO A 81 -4.63 31.51 14.46
N GLU A 82 -3.33 31.23 14.38
CA GLU A 82 -2.27 32.12 14.85
C GLU A 82 -1.52 32.74 13.67
N ARG A 83 -1.11 34.00 13.81
CA ARG A 83 -0.30 34.66 12.80
C ARG A 83 1.06 33.98 12.64
N GLY A 84 1.47 33.68 11.40
CA GLY A 84 2.73 32.99 11.12
C GLY A 84 2.65 31.47 11.25
N ARG A 85 1.43 30.93 11.44
CA ARG A 85 1.17 29.48 11.44
C ARG A 85 0.13 29.12 10.39
N ARG A 86 0.22 27.88 9.91
CA ARG A 86 -0.73 27.24 8.99
C ARG A 86 -1.43 26.08 9.68
N ILE A 87 -2.67 25.87 9.30
CA ILE A 87 -3.49 24.73 9.74
C ILE A 87 -3.68 23.83 8.53
N LEU A 88 -3.11 22.64 8.58
CA LEU A 88 -3.20 21.65 7.51
C LEU A 88 -4.23 20.59 7.90
N LEU A 89 -5.28 20.43 7.09
CA LEU A 89 -6.24 19.35 7.20
C LEU A 89 -5.80 18.20 6.29
N ASN A 90 -5.50 17.05 6.91
CA ASN A 90 -4.91 15.90 6.25
C ASN A 90 -5.88 14.73 6.21
N PHE A 91 -5.89 14.02 5.08
CA PHE A 91 -6.59 12.76 4.85
C PHE A 91 -5.58 11.70 4.41
N GLU A 92 -5.62 10.52 5.02
CA GLU A 92 -4.77 9.41 4.59
C GLU A 92 -5.28 8.79 3.29
N ALA A 93 -6.60 8.65 3.13
CA ALA A 93 -7.28 8.30 1.88
C ALA A 93 -8.79 8.52 1.97
N ALA A 94 -9.42 8.78 0.82
CA ALA A 94 -10.88 8.80 0.66
C ALA A 94 -11.24 8.46 -0.79
N TYR A 95 -12.24 7.60 -1.02
CA TYR A 95 -12.61 7.14 -2.34
C TYR A 95 -13.78 7.95 -2.89
N TYR A 96 -13.73 8.60 -4.05
CA TYR A 96 -12.62 8.73 -5.01
C TYR A 96 -12.28 10.20 -5.27
N ARG A 97 -13.28 11.05 -5.58
CA ARG A 97 -13.16 12.50 -5.72
C ARG A 97 -13.64 13.16 -4.45
N THR A 98 -12.75 13.85 -3.76
CA THR A 98 -13.03 14.44 -2.45
C THR A 98 -12.86 15.95 -2.51
N GLU A 99 -13.93 16.70 -2.21
CA GLU A 99 -13.90 18.15 -2.07
C GLU A 99 -14.16 18.54 -0.62
N VAL A 100 -13.37 19.49 -0.12
CA VAL A 100 -13.43 19.94 1.28
C VAL A 100 -13.83 21.41 1.35
N PHE A 101 -14.74 21.68 2.27
CA PHE A 101 -15.23 23.03 2.58
C PHE A 101 -14.96 23.34 4.05
N VAL A 102 -14.57 24.59 4.32
CA VAL A 102 -14.45 25.14 5.67
C VAL A 102 -15.33 26.37 5.74
N ASN A 103 -16.29 26.38 6.69
CA ASN A 103 -17.26 27.47 6.82
C ASN A 103 -18.00 27.81 5.52
N GLY A 104 -18.39 26.79 4.75
CA GLY A 104 -19.05 26.92 3.45
C GLY A 104 -18.12 27.27 2.26
N ARG A 105 -16.86 27.60 2.52
CA ARG A 105 -15.88 27.93 1.47
C ARG A 105 -15.09 26.69 1.04
N SER A 106 -15.07 26.35 -0.26
CA SER A 106 -14.20 25.29 -0.79
C SER A 106 -12.71 25.64 -0.57
N VAL A 107 -11.97 24.72 0.02
CA VAL A 107 -10.53 24.83 0.28
C VAL A 107 -9.69 23.98 -0.66
N GLY A 108 -10.33 23.09 -1.42
CA GLY A 108 -9.67 22.30 -2.44
C GLY A 108 -10.39 20.98 -2.73
N MET A 109 -9.85 20.27 -3.72
CA MET A 109 -10.35 18.97 -4.18
C MET A 109 -9.17 18.07 -4.51
N HIS A 110 -9.31 16.79 -4.16
CA HIS A 110 -8.40 15.71 -4.56
C HIS A 110 -9.14 14.69 -5.43
N VAL A 111 -8.44 14.10 -6.41
CA VAL A 111 -8.92 13.02 -7.27
C VAL A 111 -7.95 11.87 -7.15
N GLY A 112 -8.43 10.76 -6.61
CA GLY A 112 -7.68 9.56 -6.28
C GLY A 112 -8.31 8.89 -5.08
N GLY A 113 -8.29 7.56 -5.04
CA GLY A 113 -8.98 6.79 -3.99
C GLY A 113 -8.05 6.19 -2.94
N TYR A 114 -6.72 6.27 -3.14
CA TYR A 114 -5.77 5.42 -2.39
C TYR A 114 -4.58 6.18 -1.81
N THR A 115 -4.45 7.46 -2.11
CA THR A 115 -3.30 8.27 -1.70
C THR A 115 -3.70 9.40 -0.75
N PRO A 116 -2.78 9.87 0.11
CA PRO A 116 -3.04 10.95 1.04
C PRO A 116 -3.07 12.30 0.35
N PHE A 117 -3.87 13.19 0.91
CA PHE A 117 -3.92 14.59 0.48
C PHE A 117 -4.10 15.54 1.67
N SER A 118 -3.75 16.80 1.47
CA SER A 118 -3.76 17.82 2.50
C SER A 118 -4.21 19.17 1.93
N PHE A 119 -5.00 19.89 2.72
CA PHE A 119 -5.42 21.25 2.40
C PHE A 119 -4.97 22.23 3.49
N ASP A 120 -4.37 23.34 3.09
CA ASP A 120 -4.14 24.48 3.98
C ASP A 120 -5.47 25.20 4.18
N ILE A 121 -6.04 25.10 5.36
CA ILE A 121 -7.34 25.68 5.70
C ILE A 121 -7.23 27.01 6.43
N THR A 122 -6.03 27.55 6.62
CA THR A 122 -5.73 28.73 7.44
C THR A 122 -6.58 29.94 7.06
N ASP A 123 -6.70 30.22 5.76
CA ASP A 123 -7.42 31.41 5.27
C ASP A 123 -8.96 31.27 5.32
N ALA A 124 -9.47 30.07 5.58
CA ALA A 124 -10.90 29.80 5.75
C ALA A 124 -11.29 29.56 7.21
N ALA A 125 -10.30 29.30 8.08
CA ALA A 125 -10.50 29.06 9.49
C ALA A 125 -10.78 30.34 10.27
N LEU A 126 -11.69 30.26 11.23
CA LEU A 126 -12.06 31.33 12.16
C LEU A 126 -11.59 30.97 13.59
N ALA A 127 -11.34 31.98 14.42
CA ALA A 127 -11.16 31.74 15.85
C ALA A 127 -12.50 31.31 16.47
N GLY A 128 -12.51 30.14 17.12
CA GLY A 128 -13.72 29.54 17.70
C GLY A 128 -14.21 28.33 16.88
N GLU A 129 -15.53 28.14 16.83
CA GLU A 129 -16.17 27.01 16.13
C GLU A 129 -16.06 27.18 14.60
N ASN A 130 -15.70 26.11 13.92
CA ASN A 130 -15.60 26.02 12.47
C ASN A 130 -16.33 24.77 11.98
N ASP A 131 -17.00 24.89 10.84
CA ASP A 131 -17.65 23.79 10.15
C ASP A 131 -16.73 23.24 9.05
N ILE A 132 -16.37 21.97 9.15
CA ILE A 132 -15.68 21.22 8.08
C ILE A 132 -16.72 20.35 7.38
N THR A 133 -16.89 20.52 6.07
CA THR A 133 -17.75 19.67 5.24
C THR A 133 -16.90 18.98 4.19
N VAL A 134 -17.09 17.66 4.02
CA VAL A 134 -16.37 16.84 3.03
C VAL A 134 -17.40 16.16 2.15
N ILE A 135 -17.30 16.35 0.84
CA ILE A 135 -18.12 15.68 -0.18
C ILE A 135 -17.22 14.68 -0.91
N CYS A 136 -17.59 13.40 -0.84
CA CYS A 136 -16.89 12.34 -1.55
C CYS A 136 -17.79 11.78 -2.64
N GLU A 137 -17.26 11.67 -3.87
CA GLU A 137 -17.93 11.07 -5.02
C GLU A 137 -17.07 9.94 -5.57
N GLY A 138 -17.64 8.76 -5.80
CA GLY A 138 -16.94 7.61 -6.38
C GLY A 138 -17.91 6.59 -6.94
N ASP A 139 -17.48 5.90 -8.01
CA ASP A 139 -18.24 4.79 -8.59
C ASP A 139 -17.25 3.73 -9.10
N PRO A 140 -17.16 2.55 -8.49
CA PRO A 140 -16.23 1.49 -8.94
C PRO A 140 -16.58 0.92 -10.33
N ARG A 141 -17.73 1.33 -10.93
CA ARG A 141 -18.13 0.99 -12.30
C ARG A 141 -17.60 1.98 -13.33
N ASP A 142 -17.11 3.14 -12.91
CA ASP A 142 -16.47 4.11 -13.79
C ASP A 142 -15.06 3.62 -14.14
N ARG A 143 -14.86 3.25 -15.38
CA ARG A 143 -13.61 2.64 -15.86
C ARG A 143 -12.43 3.60 -15.97
N THR A 144 -12.63 4.87 -15.67
CA THR A 144 -11.54 5.85 -15.49
C THR A 144 -11.01 5.86 -14.05
N GLN A 145 -11.72 5.22 -13.11
CA GLN A 145 -11.37 5.14 -11.70
C GLN A 145 -10.80 3.76 -11.38
N PRO A 146 -9.53 3.67 -10.97
CA PRO A 146 -9.00 2.45 -10.38
C PRO A 146 -9.84 2.04 -9.17
N SER A 147 -10.35 0.83 -9.14
CA SER A 147 -11.23 0.37 -8.07
C SER A 147 -10.74 -0.87 -7.34
N GLY A 148 -9.64 -1.46 -7.83
CA GLY A 148 -9.12 -2.70 -7.27
C GLY A 148 -10.18 -3.81 -7.28
N LYS A 149 -10.31 -4.51 -6.18
CA LYS A 149 -11.29 -5.60 -6.07
C LYS A 149 -12.67 -5.17 -5.52
N GLN A 150 -13.02 -3.89 -5.65
CA GLN A 150 -14.36 -3.41 -5.28
C GLN A 150 -15.41 -3.89 -6.28
N SER A 151 -16.50 -4.49 -5.78
CA SER A 151 -17.55 -5.05 -6.62
C SER A 151 -18.30 -3.98 -7.43
N GLY A 152 -18.37 -4.17 -8.73
CA GLY A 152 -19.25 -3.42 -9.63
C GLY A 152 -20.71 -3.90 -9.65
N LYS A 153 -21.08 -4.89 -8.79
CA LYS A 153 -22.43 -5.41 -8.60
C LYS A 153 -22.94 -5.07 -7.21
N TYR A 154 -24.23 -5.28 -6.96
CA TYR A 154 -24.83 -5.09 -5.64
C TYR A 154 -24.11 -5.90 -4.56
N ALA A 155 -23.96 -7.20 -4.76
CA ALA A 155 -23.23 -8.11 -3.88
C ALA A 155 -21.81 -8.34 -4.37
N SER A 156 -20.95 -8.82 -3.47
CA SER A 156 -19.67 -9.40 -3.81
C SER A 156 -19.82 -10.66 -4.67
N TYR A 157 -18.82 -10.95 -5.52
CA TYR A 157 -18.82 -12.13 -6.39
C TYR A 157 -17.40 -12.47 -6.87
N GLY A 158 -17.10 -13.74 -7.08
CA GLY A 158 -15.77 -14.17 -7.52
C GLY A 158 -14.68 -13.62 -6.60
N CYS A 159 -13.74 -12.91 -7.16
CA CYS A 159 -12.68 -12.20 -6.44
C CYS A 159 -12.92 -10.67 -6.35
N MET A 160 -14.20 -10.25 -6.38
CA MET A 160 -14.64 -8.87 -6.19
C MET A 160 -15.46 -8.78 -4.91
N TYR A 161 -15.13 -7.82 -4.03
CA TYR A 161 -15.64 -7.75 -2.66
C TYR A 161 -16.46 -6.49 -2.40
N THR A 162 -17.00 -6.36 -1.19
CA THR A 162 -17.77 -5.18 -0.77
C THR A 162 -16.98 -3.89 -1.04
N ARG A 163 -17.71 -2.90 -1.56
CA ARG A 163 -17.17 -1.57 -1.91
C ARG A 163 -16.73 -0.79 -0.69
N CYS A 164 -15.97 0.25 -0.95
CA CYS A 164 -15.56 1.25 0.01
C CYS A 164 -15.76 2.64 -0.60
N THR A 165 -16.65 3.45 -0.05
CA THR A 165 -16.96 4.80 -0.52
C THR A 165 -16.57 5.84 0.53
N GLY A 166 -16.14 7.03 0.10
CA GLY A 166 -15.84 8.13 0.99
C GLY A 166 -14.60 7.92 1.86
N ILE A 167 -14.61 8.47 3.07
CA ILE A 167 -13.47 8.41 4.00
C ILE A 167 -13.36 7.00 4.57
N TYR A 168 -12.20 6.35 4.39
CA TYR A 168 -11.92 5.02 4.92
C TYR A 168 -10.54 4.90 5.61
N ALA A 169 -9.84 6.01 5.74
CA ALA A 169 -8.54 6.07 6.39
C ALA A 169 -8.45 7.35 7.27
N PRO A 170 -7.48 7.45 8.20
CA PRO A 170 -7.44 8.52 9.19
C PRO A 170 -7.49 9.94 8.63
N VAL A 171 -8.12 10.83 9.42
CA VAL A 171 -8.18 12.29 9.18
C VAL A 171 -7.60 13.00 10.40
N TRP A 172 -6.74 14.01 10.16
CA TRP A 172 -6.10 14.75 11.25
C TRP A 172 -5.76 16.19 10.85
N LEU A 173 -5.53 17.04 11.85
CA LEU A 173 -4.95 18.37 11.66
C LEU A 173 -3.50 18.41 12.08
N GLU A 174 -2.71 19.26 11.42
CA GLU A 174 -1.38 19.66 11.85
C GLU A 174 -1.31 21.20 11.88
N GLU A 175 -0.66 21.74 12.90
CA GLU A 175 -0.28 23.15 12.93
C GLU A 175 1.20 23.29 12.67
N VAL A 176 1.53 24.05 11.62
CA VAL A 176 2.93 24.24 11.17
C VAL A 176 3.24 25.73 11.07
N PRO A 177 4.51 26.18 11.14
CA PRO A 177 4.87 27.56 10.79
C PRO A 177 4.62 27.83 9.31
N ASP A 178 4.67 29.11 8.88
CA ASP A 178 4.53 29.47 7.45
C ASP A 178 5.55 28.77 6.55
N VAL A 179 6.73 28.49 7.08
CA VAL A 179 7.79 27.72 6.41
C VAL A 179 7.90 26.36 7.09
N TYR A 180 7.62 25.28 6.37
CA TYR A 180 7.61 23.93 6.89
C TYR A 180 8.07 22.87 5.88
N LEU A 181 8.41 21.68 6.37
CA LEU A 181 8.75 20.51 5.57
C LEU A 181 7.48 19.83 5.06
N ARG A 182 7.31 19.70 3.73
CA ARG A 182 6.18 18.98 3.12
C ARG A 182 6.44 17.47 3.02
N GLY A 183 7.68 17.08 2.75
CA GLY A 183 8.08 15.69 2.54
C GLY A 183 9.56 15.56 2.23
N MET A 184 10.01 14.32 2.12
CA MET A 184 11.42 13.99 1.81
C MET A 184 11.48 12.72 0.98
N ARG A 185 12.51 12.63 0.12
CA ARG A 185 13.02 11.36 -0.42
C ARG A 185 14.35 11.05 0.26
N LEU A 186 14.42 9.86 0.86
CA LEU A 186 15.58 9.36 1.59
C LEU A 186 16.18 8.19 0.80
N THR A 187 17.36 8.40 0.21
CA THR A 187 18.02 7.38 -0.63
C THR A 187 19.30 6.90 0.03
N PRO A 188 19.31 5.68 0.59
CA PRO A 188 20.50 5.10 1.17
C PRO A 188 21.59 4.84 0.12
N ASP A 189 22.82 5.19 0.44
CA ASP A 189 24.04 4.80 -0.26
C ASP A 189 24.91 4.00 0.73
N ILE A 190 24.77 2.66 0.71
CA ILE A 190 25.48 1.80 1.65
C ILE A 190 26.97 1.71 1.32
N ASP A 191 27.33 1.84 0.04
CA ASP A 191 28.71 1.76 -0.42
C ASP A 191 29.49 3.01 0.02
N GLY A 192 28.84 4.18 0.02
CA GLY A 192 29.37 5.45 0.51
C GLY A 192 29.12 5.73 1.99
N ALA A 193 28.47 4.82 2.72
CA ALA A 193 28.04 4.99 4.12
C ALA A 193 27.36 6.34 4.36
N ARG A 194 26.37 6.70 3.52
CA ARG A 194 25.66 7.97 3.62
C ARG A 194 24.19 7.86 3.28
N LEU A 195 23.40 8.79 3.79
CA LEU A 195 22.00 9.02 3.44
C LEU A 195 21.91 10.25 2.54
N ASN A 196 21.44 10.09 1.31
CA ASN A 196 21.11 11.19 0.43
C ASN A 196 19.66 11.62 0.67
N ILE A 197 19.43 12.92 0.82
CA ILE A 197 18.15 13.52 1.17
C ILE A 197 17.77 14.53 0.10
N HIS A 198 16.53 14.43 -0.40
CA HIS A 198 15.89 15.48 -1.16
C HIS A 198 14.62 15.91 -0.40
N ALA A 199 14.65 17.08 0.21
CA ALA A 199 13.55 17.60 1.03
C ALA A 199 12.74 18.66 0.26
N PHE A 200 11.41 18.61 0.42
CA PHE A 200 10.44 19.51 -0.19
C PHE A 200 9.90 20.45 0.90
N LEU A 201 9.99 21.74 0.66
CA LEU A 201 9.66 22.78 1.62
C LEU A 201 8.46 23.60 1.14
N SER A 202 7.79 24.26 2.08
CA SER A 202 6.76 25.26 1.80
C SER A 202 7.16 26.61 2.35
N GLY A 203 6.40 27.66 1.98
CA GLY A 203 6.59 29.02 2.45
C GLY A 203 7.65 29.82 1.67
N LYS A 204 7.72 31.11 1.95
CA LYS A 204 8.60 32.06 1.28
C LYS A 204 9.79 32.47 2.15
N GLY A 205 10.83 33.00 1.53
CA GLY A 205 12.01 33.50 2.21
C GLY A 205 13.13 32.49 2.36
N GLU A 206 14.17 32.86 3.08
CA GLU A 206 15.30 31.99 3.36
C GLU A 206 14.92 30.90 4.34
N LYS A 207 15.37 29.69 4.06
CA LYS A 207 15.11 28.48 4.81
C LYS A 207 16.45 27.82 5.15
N HIS A 208 16.69 27.57 6.42
CA HIS A 208 17.84 26.80 6.88
C HIS A 208 17.33 25.44 7.40
N VAL A 209 17.88 24.36 6.85
CA VAL A 209 17.45 23.01 7.18
C VAL A 209 18.61 22.23 7.78
N LYS A 210 18.39 21.68 8.97
CA LYS A 210 19.30 20.78 9.66
C LYS A 210 18.72 19.38 9.69
N PHE A 211 19.53 18.39 9.32
CA PHE A 211 19.24 16.96 9.37
C PHE A 211 20.20 16.29 10.34
N GLU A 212 19.70 15.49 11.28
CA GLU A 212 20.50 14.76 12.27
C GLU A 212 20.05 13.30 12.34
N ALA A 213 20.98 12.39 12.08
CA ALA A 213 20.75 10.94 12.13
C ALA A 213 21.21 10.36 13.45
N PHE A 214 20.37 9.47 14.02
CA PHE A 214 20.68 8.80 15.28
C PHE A 214 20.53 7.28 15.12
N LEU A 215 21.43 6.56 15.80
CA LEU A 215 21.34 5.11 15.94
C LEU A 215 21.32 4.75 17.43
N CYS A 216 20.23 4.10 17.88
CA CYS A 216 20.03 3.79 19.30
C CYS A 216 20.21 5.02 20.21
N GLY A 217 19.66 6.17 19.81
CA GLY A 217 19.72 7.44 20.53
C GLY A 217 21.06 8.18 20.49
N ARG A 218 22.09 7.65 19.80
CA ARG A 218 23.40 8.31 19.61
C ARG A 218 23.46 8.98 18.25
N SER A 219 23.89 10.23 18.18
CA SER A 219 24.11 10.92 16.91
C SER A 219 25.21 10.21 16.11
N VAL A 220 24.91 9.89 14.85
CA VAL A 220 25.84 9.21 13.94
C VAL A 220 26.13 10.01 12.68
N GLY A 221 25.53 11.20 12.53
CA GLY A 221 25.80 12.09 11.42
C GLY A 221 24.82 13.27 11.37
N ALA A 222 25.23 14.33 10.73
CA ALA A 222 24.39 15.49 10.50
C ALA A 222 24.77 16.20 9.17
N ALA A 223 23.82 16.95 8.63
CA ALA A 223 24.03 17.84 7.50
C ALA A 223 23.14 19.08 7.65
N GLU A 224 23.62 20.20 7.13
CA GLU A 224 22.90 21.47 7.10
C GLU A 224 22.96 22.07 5.70
N ALA A 225 21.89 22.72 5.30
CA ALA A 225 21.83 23.41 4.02
C ALA A 225 20.81 24.55 4.06
N SER A 226 20.95 25.55 3.18
CA SER A 226 20.04 26.69 3.07
C SER A 226 19.54 26.86 1.64
N THR A 227 18.31 27.33 1.50
CA THR A 227 17.68 27.62 0.22
C THR A 227 16.64 28.73 0.35
N VAL A 228 16.36 29.41 -0.74
CA VAL A 228 15.18 30.29 -0.90
C VAL A 228 14.09 29.60 -1.72
N GLY A 229 14.40 28.45 -2.30
CA GLY A 229 13.48 27.64 -3.11
C GLY A 229 12.60 26.69 -2.30
N ASP A 230 11.82 25.88 -2.99
CA ASP A 230 10.87 24.93 -2.40
C ASP A 230 11.43 23.52 -2.24
N ASN A 231 12.70 23.32 -2.52
CA ASN A 231 13.39 22.06 -2.32
C ASN A 231 14.87 22.27 -1.99
N ILE A 232 15.48 21.25 -1.39
CA ILE A 232 16.88 21.24 -0.99
C ILE A 232 17.43 19.82 -1.01
N ALA A 233 18.66 19.67 -1.46
CA ALA A 233 19.39 18.40 -1.40
C ALA A 233 20.48 18.47 -0.32
N ALA A 234 20.64 17.37 0.42
CA ALA A 234 21.68 17.22 1.42
C ALA A 234 22.18 15.76 1.43
N SER A 235 23.34 15.52 2.07
CA SER A 235 23.85 14.17 2.27
C SER A 235 24.46 14.07 3.67
N ILE A 236 24.02 13.07 4.46
CA ILE A 236 24.57 12.80 5.78
C ILE A 236 25.56 11.64 5.65
N GLY A 237 26.85 11.87 5.92
CA GLY A 237 27.83 10.81 6.15
C GLY A 237 27.62 10.16 7.51
N LEU A 238 27.49 8.83 7.53
CA LEU A 238 27.24 8.07 8.75
C LEU A 238 28.57 7.58 9.36
N SER A 239 28.82 7.93 10.60
CA SER A 239 30.00 7.44 11.36
C SER A 239 29.87 5.98 11.81
N GLU A 240 28.66 5.44 11.81
CA GLU A 240 28.36 4.04 12.11
C GLU A 240 27.31 3.53 11.10
N LEU A 241 27.67 2.49 10.32
CA LEU A 241 26.80 1.88 9.34
C LEU A 241 26.23 0.57 9.89
N SER A 242 24.91 0.50 10.06
CA SER A 242 24.17 -0.72 10.38
C SER A 242 23.08 -0.94 9.34
N LEU A 243 23.20 -2.02 8.58
CA LEU A 243 22.29 -2.29 7.48
C LEU A 243 20.95 -2.82 8.00
N TRP A 244 19.86 -2.42 7.32
CA TRP A 244 18.54 -3.00 7.47
C TRP A 244 18.46 -4.28 6.63
N SER A 245 17.98 -5.37 7.24
CA SER A 245 17.62 -6.62 6.54
C SER A 245 16.43 -7.28 7.23
N PRO A 246 15.79 -8.29 6.60
CA PRO A 246 14.71 -9.05 7.24
C PRO A 246 15.10 -9.66 8.59
N GLU A 247 16.34 -10.11 8.74
CA GLU A 247 16.84 -10.72 9.98
C GLU A 247 17.27 -9.69 11.03
N LYS A 248 17.66 -8.49 10.56
CA LYS A 248 18.10 -7.38 11.41
C LYS A 248 17.52 -6.06 10.90
N PRO A 249 16.25 -5.75 11.20
CA PRO A 249 15.56 -4.57 10.68
C PRO A 249 15.98 -3.28 11.42
N THR A 250 17.25 -2.91 11.26
CA THR A 250 17.81 -1.73 11.91
C THR A 250 17.28 -0.46 11.27
N LEU A 251 16.62 0.39 12.07
CA LEU A 251 16.17 1.72 11.68
C LEU A 251 16.97 2.78 12.42
N TYR A 252 17.28 3.85 11.72
CA TYR A 252 17.85 5.08 12.26
C TYR A 252 16.73 6.08 12.50
N ASP A 253 16.80 6.86 13.57
CA ASP A 253 15.97 8.04 13.73
C ASP A 253 16.57 9.20 12.93
N LEU A 254 15.71 10.01 12.33
CA LEU A 254 16.08 11.24 11.61
C LEU A 254 15.31 12.43 12.20
N ALA A 255 16.03 13.38 12.78
CA ALA A 255 15.46 14.66 13.19
C ALA A 255 15.70 15.71 12.09
N VAL A 256 14.63 16.40 11.68
CA VAL A 256 14.71 17.49 10.71
C VAL A 256 14.20 18.76 11.35
N THR A 257 14.99 19.83 11.26
CA THR A 257 14.64 21.16 11.74
C THR A 257 14.70 22.15 10.58
N VAL A 258 13.56 22.74 10.25
CA VAL A 258 13.47 23.82 9.26
C VAL A 258 13.32 25.13 9.98
N SER A 259 14.29 26.02 9.87
CA SER A 259 14.29 27.34 10.52
C SER A 259 14.14 28.46 9.48
N SER A 260 13.33 29.47 9.82
CA SER A 260 13.11 30.68 9.03
C SER A 260 12.77 31.86 9.93
N GLU A 261 12.59 33.05 9.37
CA GLU A 261 12.10 34.23 10.11
C GLU A 261 10.71 34.02 10.71
N SER A 262 9.86 33.14 10.11
CA SER A 262 8.50 32.83 10.59
C SER A 262 8.46 31.78 11.70
N GLY A 263 9.59 31.19 12.08
CA GLY A 263 9.65 30.18 13.13
C GLY A 263 10.42 28.94 12.76
N CYS A 264 10.10 27.85 13.45
CA CYS A 264 10.82 26.59 13.33
C CYS A 264 9.85 25.41 13.24
N ASP A 265 9.96 24.60 12.16
CA ASP A 265 9.29 23.31 12.03
C ASP A 265 10.23 22.19 12.46
N ARG A 266 9.77 21.34 13.38
CA ARG A 266 10.52 20.17 13.87
C ARG A 266 9.80 18.90 13.52
N VAL A 267 10.48 18.04 12.78
CA VAL A 267 9.93 16.78 12.27
C VAL A 267 10.80 15.63 12.72
N LYS A 268 10.18 14.58 13.25
CA LYS A 268 10.81 13.28 13.50
C LYS A 268 10.48 12.35 12.35
N SER A 269 11.49 11.62 11.88
CA SER A 269 11.40 10.65 10.79
C SER A 269 12.31 9.46 11.11
N TYR A 270 12.42 8.51 10.18
CA TYR A 270 13.32 7.36 10.28
C TYR A 270 13.76 6.91 8.89
N PHE A 271 14.80 6.08 8.83
CA PHE A 271 15.24 5.42 7.61
C PHE A 271 15.95 4.10 7.90
N GLY A 272 16.04 3.25 6.88
CA GLY A 272 16.85 2.03 6.90
C GLY A 272 17.94 2.08 5.84
N MET A 273 19.16 1.72 6.20
CA MET A 273 20.29 1.63 5.26
C MET A 273 20.28 0.26 4.57
N ARG A 274 19.86 0.21 3.30
CA ARG A 274 19.84 -1.03 2.52
C ARG A 274 20.02 -0.74 1.03
N LYS A 275 20.42 -1.78 0.28
CA LYS A 275 20.52 -1.79 -1.18
C LYS A 275 19.78 -3.00 -1.74
N ILE A 276 19.01 -2.80 -2.80
CA ILE A 276 18.36 -3.87 -3.57
C ILE A 276 19.05 -3.94 -4.91
N GLU A 277 19.39 -5.15 -5.35
CA GLU A 277 20.06 -5.40 -6.61
C GLU A 277 19.46 -6.64 -7.28
N MET A 278 19.37 -6.61 -8.59
CA MET A 278 19.11 -7.82 -9.41
C MET A 278 20.44 -8.34 -9.93
N ASP A 279 20.69 -9.62 -9.76
CA ASP A 279 21.91 -10.28 -10.20
C ASP A 279 21.55 -11.60 -10.90
N GLY A 280 21.51 -11.58 -12.23
CA GLY A 280 21.07 -12.72 -13.02
C GLY A 280 19.65 -13.15 -12.64
N ALA A 281 19.50 -14.38 -12.16
CA ALA A 281 18.21 -14.95 -11.78
C ALA A 281 17.71 -14.56 -10.39
N CYS A 282 18.45 -13.78 -9.59
CA CYS A 282 18.11 -13.53 -8.19
C CYS A 282 17.97 -12.06 -7.82
N LEU A 283 17.21 -11.82 -6.74
CA LEU A 283 17.18 -10.56 -6.00
C LEU A 283 18.19 -10.64 -4.86
N ARG A 284 18.94 -9.53 -4.64
CA ARG A 284 19.86 -9.38 -3.51
C ARG A 284 19.42 -8.22 -2.64
N ILE A 285 19.56 -8.42 -1.33
CA ILE A 285 19.48 -7.34 -0.34
C ILE A 285 20.85 -7.23 0.32
N ASN A 286 21.48 -6.05 0.21
CA ASN A 286 22.84 -5.79 0.71
C ASN A 286 23.88 -6.80 0.18
N GLY A 287 23.80 -7.16 -1.10
CA GLY A 287 24.67 -8.13 -1.75
C GLY A 287 24.35 -9.60 -1.47
N LYS A 288 23.44 -9.92 -0.53
CA LYS A 288 23.06 -11.30 -0.18
C LYS A 288 21.81 -11.72 -0.95
N ARG A 289 21.85 -12.90 -1.58
CA ARG A 289 20.68 -13.48 -2.26
C ARG A 289 19.55 -13.72 -1.30
N ILE A 290 18.32 -13.49 -1.76
CA ILE A 290 17.12 -13.74 -1.00
C ILE A 290 16.09 -14.47 -1.86
N TYR A 291 15.47 -15.50 -1.27
CA TYR A 291 14.28 -16.13 -1.82
C TYR A 291 13.04 -15.46 -1.20
N GLN A 292 12.20 -14.89 -2.03
CA GLN A 292 11.01 -14.18 -1.59
C GLN A 292 9.89 -15.20 -1.31
N ARG A 293 9.58 -15.42 -0.03
CA ARG A 293 8.49 -16.26 0.46
C ARG A 293 7.32 -15.37 0.81
N LEU A 294 6.58 -14.94 -0.21
CA LEU A 294 5.52 -13.96 -0.03
C LEU A 294 4.15 -14.63 0.17
N VAL A 295 3.26 -13.89 0.78
CA VAL A 295 1.82 -14.20 0.83
C VAL A 295 1.03 -13.03 0.24
N LEU A 296 -0.06 -13.34 -0.45
CA LEU A 296 -0.99 -12.33 -0.95
C LEU A 296 -1.85 -11.80 0.19
N ASP A 297 -1.83 -10.49 0.40
CA ASP A 297 -2.68 -9.80 1.36
C ASP A 297 -3.58 -8.80 0.62
N GLN A 298 -4.88 -8.99 0.72
CA GLN A 298 -5.88 -8.14 0.06
C GLN A 298 -6.19 -6.86 0.86
N GLY A 299 -5.74 -6.78 2.12
CA GLY A 299 -5.98 -5.62 3.00
C GLY A 299 -7.45 -5.40 3.34
N TYR A 300 -8.28 -6.45 3.30
CA TYR A 300 -9.67 -6.41 3.74
C TYR A 300 -9.80 -6.88 5.19
N TYR A 301 -10.65 -6.19 5.96
CA TYR A 301 -10.95 -6.47 7.36
C TYR A 301 -12.45 -6.75 7.51
N GLY A 302 -12.83 -7.82 8.20
CA GLY A 302 -14.21 -8.29 8.25
C GLY A 302 -15.25 -7.20 8.52
N ALA A 303 -15.18 -6.57 9.68
CA ALA A 303 -16.11 -5.51 10.06
C ALA A 303 -15.72 -4.11 9.51
N GLY A 304 -14.44 -3.93 9.17
CA GLY A 304 -13.86 -2.65 8.73
C GLY A 304 -13.79 -2.43 7.23
N ILE A 305 -13.93 -3.50 6.43
CA ILE A 305 -13.75 -3.52 4.97
C ILE A 305 -12.32 -3.10 4.58
N TYR A 306 -12.08 -1.86 4.19
CA TYR A 306 -10.75 -1.34 3.87
C TYR A 306 -9.98 -0.81 5.08
N THR A 307 -10.60 -0.73 6.24
CA THR A 307 -10.04 -0.08 7.42
C THR A 307 -9.76 -1.11 8.50
N ALA A 308 -8.52 -1.16 8.98
CA ALA A 308 -8.14 -1.96 10.15
C ALA A 308 -8.96 -1.55 11.37
N GLU A 309 -9.35 -2.53 12.19
CA GLU A 309 -10.22 -2.28 13.34
C GLU A 309 -9.52 -1.45 14.42
N ASP A 310 -8.21 -1.70 14.63
CA ASP A 310 -7.35 -0.89 15.50
C ASP A 310 -5.94 -0.75 14.94
N ASP A 311 -5.13 0.12 15.56
CA ASP A 311 -3.76 0.41 15.13
C ASP A 311 -2.79 -0.78 15.29
N GLY A 312 -3.13 -1.82 16.04
CA GLY A 312 -2.33 -3.02 16.25
C GLY A 312 -2.57 -4.11 15.20
N ASP A 313 -3.63 -4.02 14.39
CA ASP A 313 -3.95 -5.03 13.39
C ASP A 313 -2.84 -5.23 12.36
N PHE A 314 -2.19 -4.17 11.96
CA PHE A 314 -1.11 -4.24 10.97
C PHE A 314 0.06 -5.11 11.44
N LEU A 315 0.49 -4.95 12.69
CA LEU A 315 1.54 -5.79 13.26
C LEU A 315 1.06 -7.23 13.42
N ARG A 316 -0.18 -7.44 13.88
CA ARG A 316 -0.77 -8.79 14.03
C ARG A 316 -0.86 -9.53 12.68
N ASP A 317 -1.17 -8.84 11.57
CA ASP A 317 -1.22 -9.44 10.25
C ASP A 317 0.19 -9.86 9.76
N ILE A 318 1.19 -9.03 10.00
CA ILE A 318 2.60 -9.36 9.74
C ILE A 318 3.07 -10.56 10.58
N GLU A 319 2.74 -10.58 11.87
CA GLU A 319 3.10 -11.70 12.76
C GLU A 319 2.45 -13.02 12.34
N ARG A 320 1.18 -13.00 11.90
CA ARG A 320 0.49 -14.17 11.36
C ARG A 320 1.15 -14.72 10.10
N ALA A 321 1.52 -13.84 9.17
CA ALA A 321 2.27 -14.22 7.98
C ALA A 321 3.63 -14.83 8.33
N ARG A 322 4.41 -14.18 9.22
CA ARG A 322 5.72 -14.67 9.67
C ARG A 322 5.63 -16.01 10.42
N ARG A 323 4.58 -16.23 11.19
CA ARG A 323 4.32 -17.52 11.86
C ARG A 323 4.27 -18.68 10.86
N LEU A 324 3.70 -18.45 9.68
CA LEU A 324 3.59 -19.43 8.60
C LEU A 324 4.86 -19.57 7.74
N GLY A 325 5.94 -18.84 8.07
CA GLY A 325 7.21 -18.92 7.35
C GLY A 325 7.38 -17.92 6.22
N PHE A 326 6.39 -17.07 5.97
CA PHE A 326 6.52 -15.99 4.99
C PHE A 326 7.49 -14.91 5.49
N ASN A 327 8.31 -14.39 4.59
CA ASN A 327 9.21 -13.27 4.86
C ASN A 327 8.72 -11.94 4.27
N GLY A 328 7.55 -11.95 3.61
CA GLY A 328 6.96 -10.77 3.02
C GLY A 328 5.56 -11.00 2.46
N ALA A 329 5.00 -9.95 1.85
CA ALA A 329 3.69 -9.96 1.21
C ALA A 329 3.68 -9.14 -0.09
N ARG A 330 2.77 -9.51 -1.01
CA ARG A 330 2.25 -8.60 -2.02
C ARG A 330 1.02 -7.90 -1.44
N LEU A 331 1.04 -6.55 -1.44
CA LEU A 331 -0.04 -5.71 -0.92
C LEU A 331 -1.06 -5.48 -2.03
N HIS A 332 -1.95 -6.49 -2.22
CA HIS A 332 -2.65 -6.74 -3.46
C HIS A 332 -3.80 -5.79 -3.76
N GLN A 333 -3.80 -5.22 -4.99
CA GLN A 333 -4.88 -4.43 -5.59
C GLN A 333 -5.32 -3.21 -4.78
N ARG A 334 -4.44 -2.65 -3.96
CA ARG A 334 -4.65 -1.38 -3.25
C ARG A 334 -3.34 -0.82 -2.71
N VAL A 335 -3.35 0.44 -2.32
CA VAL A 335 -2.26 1.07 -1.57
C VAL A 335 -2.60 0.96 -0.08
N PHE A 336 -1.79 0.23 0.69
CA PHE A 336 -2.03 0.01 2.12
C PHE A 336 -1.73 1.28 2.92
N GLU A 337 -2.29 1.41 4.12
CA GLU A 337 -1.96 2.51 5.02
C GLU A 337 -0.46 2.54 5.35
N ARG A 338 0.12 3.73 5.45
CA ARG A 338 1.55 3.92 5.81
C ARG A 338 1.94 3.24 7.11
N ARG A 339 0.99 3.10 8.00
CA ARG A 339 1.17 2.41 9.28
C ARG A 339 1.54 0.94 9.10
N PHE A 340 0.94 0.24 8.13
CA PHE A 340 1.32 -1.13 7.78
C PHE A 340 2.78 -1.20 7.31
N LEU A 341 3.18 -0.29 6.42
CA LEU A 341 4.56 -0.23 5.90
C LEU A 341 5.57 0.07 7.02
N TYR A 342 5.23 0.95 7.94
CA TYR A 342 6.07 1.22 9.12
C TYR A 342 6.24 0.00 10.02
N GLU A 343 5.18 -0.76 10.28
CA GLU A 343 5.29 -2.01 11.04
C GLU A 343 6.08 -3.07 10.26
N ALA A 344 5.98 -3.12 8.93
CA ALA A 344 6.80 -3.97 8.08
C ALA A 344 8.29 -3.57 8.15
N ASP A 345 8.62 -2.27 8.13
CA ASP A 345 9.99 -1.76 8.28
C ASP A 345 10.61 -2.20 9.61
N LYS A 346 9.86 -2.12 10.70
CA LYS A 346 10.28 -2.54 12.05
C LYS A 346 10.42 -4.05 12.20
N ALA A 347 9.54 -4.79 11.53
CA ALA A 347 9.51 -6.25 11.62
C ALA A 347 10.51 -6.94 10.66
N GLY A 348 11.10 -6.22 9.70
CA GLY A 348 11.89 -6.85 8.65
C GLY A 348 11.04 -7.66 7.67
N PHE A 349 9.81 -7.25 7.45
CA PHE A 349 8.85 -7.94 6.59
C PHE A 349 8.81 -7.29 5.20
N LEU A 350 9.22 -8.03 4.18
CA LEU A 350 9.33 -7.52 2.81
C LEU A 350 7.97 -7.24 2.20
N VAL A 351 7.82 -6.15 1.47
CA VAL A 351 6.56 -5.82 0.79
C VAL A 351 6.78 -5.42 -0.67
N TRP A 352 5.84 -5.80 -1.52
CA TRP A 352 5.67 -5.29 -2.88
C TRP A 352 4.54 -4.29 -2.87
N GLY A 353 4.83 -3.06 -3.34
CA GLY A 353 3.84 -2.01 -3.50
C GLY A 353 3.06 -2.21 -4.79
N GLU A 354 1.75 -2.40 -4.67
CA GLU A 354 0.84 -2.53 -5.80
C GLU A 354 -0.12 -1.35 -5.89
N TYR A 355 -0.89 -1.33 -6.98
CA TYR A 355 -1.94 -0.35 -7.19
C TYR A 355 -3.27 -1.03 -7.54
N ALA A 356 -4.36 -0.33 -7.32
CA ALA A 356 -5.73 -0.82 -7.49
C ALA A 356 -6.17 -0.81 -8.97
N ASN A 357 -5.42 -1.44 -9.87
CA ASN A 357 -5.64 -1.32 -11.30
C ASN A 357 -6.90 -1.98 -11.84
N TRP A 358 -7.50 -2.94 -11.11
CA TRP A 358 -8.75 -3.54 -11.57
C TRP A 358 -9.90 -2.52 -11.55
N GLY A 359 -10.90 -2.75 -12.43
CA GLY A 359 -11.95 -1.77 -12.71
C GLY A 359 -11.54 -0.69 -13.71
N PHE A 360 -10.27 -0.35 -13.78
CA PHE A 360 -9.71 0.62 -14.72
C PHE A 360 -9.56 0.06 -16.13
N ASP A 361 -9.81 0.87 -17.18
CA ASP A 361 -9.69 0.42 -18.56
C ASP A 361 -8.26 0.53 -19.11
N HIS A 362 -7.47 -0.51 -18.91
CA HIS A 362 -6.11 -0.59 -19.45
C HIS A 362 -6.03 -0.87 -20.96
N THR A 363 -7.17 -0.91 -21.67
CA THR A 363 -7.23 -1.18 -23.11
C THR A 363 -7.45 0.07 -23.95
N ALA A 364 -8.04 1.13 -23.37
CA ALA A 364 -8.39 2.35 -24.08
C ALA A 364 -7.19 3.30 -24.23
N GLU A 365 -7.26 4.15 -25.26
CA GLU A 365 -6.31 5.25 -25.43
C GLU A 365 -6.59 6.39 -24.43
N GLY A 366 -5.56 7.17 -24.09
CA GLY A 366 -5.68 8.35 -23.21
C GLY A 366 -5.79 8.04 -21.72
N MET A 367 -5.74 6.76 -21.33
CA MET A 367 -5.93 6.35 -19.93
C MET A 367 -4.76 6.68 -19.01
N LEU A 368 -3.58 7.00 -19.56
CA LEU A 368 -2.39 7.37 -18.78
C LEU A 368 -2.67 8.56 -17.83
N GLY A 369 -3.43 9.55 -18.30
CA GLY A 369 -3.77 10.74 -17.52
C GLY A 369 -4.66 10.49 -16.30
N TYR A 370 -5.35 9.35 -16.24
CA TYR A 370 -6.15 8.93 -15.09
C TYR A 370 -5.38 8.03 -14.13
N PHE A 371 -4.39 7.29 -14.64
CA PHE A 371 -3.63 6.32 -13.84
C PHE A 371 -2.39 6.93 -13.19
N LEU A 372 -1.57 7.62 -14.00
CA LEU A 372 -0.23 8.04 -13.59
C LEU A 372 -0.20 9.05 -12.41
N PRO A 373 -1.12 10.02 -12.29
CA PRO A 373 -1.09 10.96 -11.18
C PRO A 373 -1.13 10.28 -9.81
N GLU A 374 -2.12 9.43 -9.56
CA GLU A 374 -2.26 8.76 -8.27
C GLU A 374 -1.19 7.68 -8.06
N TRP A 375 -0.76 6.97 -9.13
CA TRP A 375 0.37 6.05 -9.02
C TRP A 375 1.66 6.77 -8.59
N THR A 376 1.91 7.97 -9.13
CA THR A 376 3.05 8.80 -8.73
C THR A 376 2.97 9.21 -7.26
N GLU A 377 1.79 9.64 -6.80
CA GLU A 377 1.54 9.96 -5.39
C GLU A 377 1.79 8.77 -4.47
N ALA A 378 1.34 7.56 -4.86
CA ALA A 378 1.59 6.33 -4.11
C ALA A 378 3.09 6.02 -4.01
N MET A 379 3.83 6.14 -5.10
CA MET A 379 5.28 5.94 -5.11
C MET A 379 6.01 6.97 -4.25
N GLU A 380 5.65 8.25 -4.34
CA GLU A 380 6.26 9.33 -3.53
C GLU A 380 5.99 9.12 -2.04
N ARG A 381 4.78 8.68 -1.70
CA ARG A 381 4.38 8.35 -0.34
C ARG A 381 5.25 7.24 0.26
N ASP A 382 5.47 6.17 -0.50
CA ASP A 382 6.05 4.92 0.02
C ASP A 382 7.56 4.78 -0.25
N TYR A 383 8.17 5.72 -0.97
CA TYR A 383 9.57 5.68 -1.40
C TYR A 383 10.55 5.38 -0.25
N ASN A 384 10.33 5.93 0.94
CA ASN A 384 11.28 5.88 2.05
C ASN A 384 11.29 4.56 2.84
N HIS A 385 10.31 3.68 2.62
CA HIS A 385 10.18 2.44 3.38
C HIS A 385 11.26 1.41 2.99
N PRO A 386 12.15 0.99 3.91
CA PRO A 386 13.15 -0.01 3.61
C PRO A 386 12.57 -1.41 3.34
N ALA A 387 11.42 -1.75 3.92
CA ALA A 387 10.71 -3.01 3.68
C ALA A 387 10.14 -3.13 2.26
N LEU A 388 9.89 -2.01 1.58
CA LEU A 388 9.41 -2.00 0.21
C LEU A 388 10.53 -2.37 -0.75
N ILE A 389 10.39 -3.51 -1.43
CA ILE A 389 11.44 -4.11 -2.26
C ILE A 389 11.17 -4.09 -3.76
N GLY A 390 9.96 -3.77 -4.17
CA GLY A 390 9.58 -3.69 -5.58
C GLY A 390 8.22 -3.04 -5.80
N TRP A 391 7.96 -2.65 -7.03
CA TRP A 391 6.75 -1.99 -7.50
C TRP A 391 6.00 -2.86 -8.51
N CYS A 392 4.67 -2.87 -8.44
CA CYS A 392 3.82 -3.57 -9.38
C CYS A 392 2.55 -2.71 -9.67
N PRO A 393 2.59 -1.81 -10.68
CA PRO A 393 1.47 -0.93 -10.99
C PRO A 393 0.24 -1.66 -11.50
N PHE A 394 0.40 -2.74 -12.25
CA PHE A 394 -0.71 -3.53 -12.77
C PHE A 394 -0.63 -4.99 -12.32
N ASN A 395 -1.78 -5.58 -12.12
CA ASN A 395 -1.97 -7.00 -11.91
C ASN A 395 -2.97 -7.53 -12.93
N GLU A 396 -2.65 -8.66 -13.57
CA GLU A 396 -3.55 -9.39 -14.46
C GLU A 396 -4.28 -8.51 -15.47
N THR A 397 -3.55 -7.73 -16.22
CA THR A 397 -4.04 -7.16 -17.47
C THR A 397 -4.35 -8.30 -18.42
N TRP A 398 -5.31 -8.14 -19.28
CA TRP A 398 -5.69 -9.20 -20.23
C TRP A 398 -5.61 -8.73 -21.66
N ASP A 399 -5.38 -9.70 -22.53
CA ASP A 399 -5.32 -9.54 -23.95
C ASP A 399 -6.43 -10.39 -24.59
N ALA A 400 -7.32 -9.78 -25.34
CA ALA A 400 -8.47 -10.44 -25.98
C ALA A 400 -9.70 -10.72 -25.08
N HIS A 401 -9.96 -9.86 -24.07
CA HIS A 401 -11.23 -9.86 -23.36
C HIS A 401 -12.26 -9.01 -24.12
N ASP A 402 -13.39 -9.59 -24.51
CA ASP A 402 -14.41 -8.93 -25.34
C ASP A 402 -13.85 -8.31 -26.64
N GLY A 403 -12.81 -8.93 -27.23
CA GLY A 403 -12.16 -8.44 -28.43
C GLY A 403 -11.25 -7.23 -28.24
N ARG A 404 -10.99 -6.82 -26.98
CA ARG A 404 -10.03 -5.76 -26.65
C ARG A 404 -8.69 -6.33 -26.27
N HIS A 405 -7.64 -5.55 -26.55
CA HIS A 405 -6.28 -5.87 -26.21
C HIS A 405 -5.73 -4.88 -25.21
N GLN A 406 -4.84 -5.31 -24.32
CA GLN A 406 -4.14 -4.38 -23.44
C GLN A 406 -3.39 -3.32 -24.25
N ASN A 407 -3.37 -2.10 -23.76
CA ASN A 407 -2.60 -1.02 -24.35
C ASN A 407 -1.14 -1.11 -23.90
N ASP A 408 -0.29 -1.73 -24.70
CA ASP A 408 1.13 -1.92 -24.38
C ASP A 408 1.87 -0.59 -24.19
N ALA A 409 1.44 0.49 -24.84
CA ALA A 409 2.04 1.80 -24.64
C ALA A 409 1.76 2.32 -23.22
N LEU A 410 0.53 2.16 -22.73
CA LEU A 410 0.17 2.53 -21.35
C LEU A 410 1.06 1.81 -20.33
N LEU A 411 1.22 0.48 -20.45
CA LEU A 411 2.04 -0.29 -19.52
C LEU A 411 3.50 0.14 -19.57
N ARG A 412 4.05 0.33 -20.78
CA ARG A 412 5.44 0.79 -20.98
C ARG A 412 5.67 2.19 -20.39
N ASP A 413 4.73 3.10 -20.58
CA ASP A 413 4.83 4.47 -20.08
C ASP A 413 4.77 4.51 -18.55
N VAL A 414 3.88 3.72 -17.93
CA VAL A 414 3.81 3.58 -16.47
C VAL A 414 5.07 2.93 -15.90
N TYR A 415 5.57 1.85 -16.52
CA TYR A 415 6.84 1.24 -16.13
C TYR A 415 7.99 2.25 -16.22
N THR A 416 8.08 2.98 -17.33
CA THR A 416 9.14 4.00 -17.54
C THR A 416 9.08 5.10 -16.49
N ALA A 417 7.89 5.60 -16.19
CA ALA A 417 7.68 6.58 -15.12
C ALA A 417 8.07 6.01 -13.75
N THR A 418 7.69 4.77 -13.45
CA THR A 418 8.06 4.07 -12.21
C THR A 418 9.57 3.98 -12.04
N LYS A 419 10.29 3.56 -13.07
CA LYS A 419 11.77 3.45 -13.03
C LYS A 419 12.47 4.81 -12.98
N HIS A 420 11.85 5.85 -13.54
CA HIS A 420 12.38 7.20 -13.45
C HIS A 420 12.20 7.79 -12.04
N LEU A 421 11.08 7.53 -11.41
CA LEU A 421 10.78 7.97 -10.05
C LEU A 421 11.58 7.18 -9.00
N ASP A 422 11.75 5.87 -9.19
CA ASP A 422 12.51 5.01 -8.32
C ASP A 422 13.39 4.01 -9.08
N PRO A 423 14.64 4.37 -9.39
CA PRO A 423 15.60 3.47 -10.01
C PRO A 423 16.19 2.43 -9.04
N THR A 424 15.89 2.52 -7.74
CA THR A 424 16.52 1.70 -6.69
C THR A 424 15.81 0.37 -6.46
N ARG A 425 14.62 0.18 -7.04
CA ARG A 425 13.79 -1.03 -6.88
C ARG A 425 13.42 -1.62 -8.23
N PRO A 426 13.25 -2.95 -8.31
CA PRO A 426 12.64 -3.57 -9.49
C PRO A 426 11.17 -3.19 -9.65
N CYS A 427 10.70 -3.27 -10.90
CA CYS A 427 9.30 -3.08 -11.26
C CYS A 427 8.83 -4.28 -12.09
N ILE A 428 7.73 -4.89 -11.67
CA ILE A 428 6.92 -5.80 -12.48
C ILE A 428 5.86 -4.93 -13.14
N ASP A 429 5.90 -4.80 -14.46
CA ASP A 429 5.00 -3.91 -15.21
C ASP A 429 3.53 -4.32 -15.08
N THR A 430 3.25 -5.62 -15.21
CA THR A 430 1.95 -6.23 -14.92
C THR A 430 2.16 -7.66 -14.41
N SER A 431 1.72 -7.96 -13.20
CA SER A 431 1.87 -9.29 -12.64
C SER A 431 0.94 -10.29 -13.33
N GLY A 432 1.45 -11.47 -13.66
CA GLY A 432 0.66 -12.59 -14.15
C GLY A 432 0.53 -12.73 -15.65
N ASN A 433 1.59 -12.57 -16.43
CA ASN A 433 1.76 -13.08 -17.79
C ASN A 433 1.53 -12.13 -18.98
N TYR A 434 1.29 -10.87 -18.82
CA TYR A 434 1.07 -9.99 -19.99
C TYR A 434 2.13 -8.89 -20.10
N HIS A 435 3.37 -9.21 -19.70
CA HIS A 435 4.48 -8.26 -19.68
C HIS A 435 4.74 -7.61 -21.03
N VAL A 436 5.08 -6.34 -20.98
CA VAL A 436 5.59 -5.54 -22.09
C VAL A 436 7.06 -5.23 -21.88
N VAL A 437 7.41 -4.81 -20.66
CA VAL A 437 8.76 -4.52 -20.19
C VAL A 437 8.81 -4.69 -18.68
N THR A 438 9.58 -5.65 -18.19
CA THR A 438 9.60 -5.97 -16.75
C THR A 438 11.03 -6.21 -16.27
N ASP A 439 11.32 -5.89 -15.02
CA ASP A 439 12.60 -6.23 -14.37
C ASP A 439 12.58 -7.67 -13.84
N ILE A 440 11.43 -8.19 -13.48
CA ILE A 440 11.23 -9.57 -13.02
C ILE A 440 10.14 -10.20 -13.90
N TYR A 441 10.44 -11.36 -14.45
CA TYR A 441 9.48 -12.13 -15.22
C TYR A 441 8.65 -12.97 -14.27
N ASP A 442 7.37 -12.62 -14.11
CA ASP A 442 6.50 -13.33 -13.18
C ASP A 442 5.30 -13.98 -13.86
N ILE A 443 4.80 -15.02 -13.22
CA ILE A 443 3.60 -15.72 -13.66
C ILE A 443 2.68 -16.02 -12.49
N HIS A 444 1.39 -16.22 -12.81
CA HIS A 444 0.41 -16.84 -11.92
C HIS A 444 0.24 -18.31 -12.31
N ASP A 445 0.51 -19.24 -11.40
CA ASP A 445 0.36 -20.67 -11.63
C ASP A 445 -0.46 -21.34 -10.52
N TYR A 446 -1.76 -21.48 -10.76
CA TYR A 446 -2.70 -22.14 -9.85
C TYR A 446 -2.83 -23.65 -10.07
N GLN A 447 -1.88 -24.27 -10.75
CA GLN A 447 -1.83 -25.73 -10.87
C GLN A 447 -1.60 -26.37 -9.50
N GLN A 448 -2.44 -27.34 -9.14
CA GLN A 448 -2.37 -28.09 -7.89
C GLN A 448 -2.10 -29.58 -8.06
N ASP A 449 -2.07 -30.09 -9.31
CA ASP A 449 -1.61 -31.43 -9.59
C ASP A 449 -0.08 -31.50 -9.48
N ILE A 450 0.39 -32.24 -8.47
CA ILE A 450 1.81 -32.33 -8.11
C ILE A 450 2.65 -32.89 -9.26
N ALA A 451 2.13 -33.88 -10.01
CA ALA A 451 2.86 -34.45 -11.14
C ALA A 451 2.98 -33.43 -12.31
N ALA A 452 1.97 -32.57 -12.48
CA ALA A 452 2.04 -31.49 -13.46
C ALA A 452 3.05 -30.41 -13.05
N LEU A 453 3.13 -30.06 -11.76
CA LEU A 453 4.12 -29.12 -11.25
C LEU A 453 5.56 -29.64 -11.40
N HIS A 454 5.81 -30.90 -11.08
CA HIS A 454 7.10 -31.53 -11.36
C HIS A 454 7.48 -31.45 -12.85
N ARG A 455 6.54 -31.77 -13.74
CA ARG A 455 6.81 -31.65 -15.19
C ARG A 455 7.14 -30.20 -15.63
N ARG A 456 6.55 -29.19 -14.96
CA ARG A 456 6.81 -27.77 -15.26
C ARG A 456 8.16 -27.30 -14.74
N TYR A 457 8.51 -27.70 -13.52
CA TYR A 457 9.61 -27.07 -12.79
C TYR A 457 10.86 -27.94 -12.64
N ASP A 458 10.80 -29.25 -12.77
CA ASP A 458 12.00 -30.12 -12.70
C ASP A 458 12.88 -30.02 -13.98
N SER A 459 12.30 -29.65 -15.12
CA SER A 459 13.00 -29.52 -16.40
C SER A 459 13.36 -28.07 -16.78
N PHE A 460 13.24 -27.16 -15.87
CA PHE A 460 13.37 -25.70 -16.05
C PHE A 460 14.75 -25.22 -16.57
N GLU A 461 15.72 -26.09 -16.70
CA GLU A 461 17.04 -25.72 -17.25
C GLU A 461 17.03 -25.39 -18.76
N LYS A 462 16.01 -25.84 -19.48
CA LYS A 462 15.94 -25.69 -20.96
C LYS A 462 14.83 -24.75 -21.41
N GLU A 463 13.66 -24.77 -20.77
CA GLU A 463 12.51 -23.95 -21.13
C GLU A 463 11.84 -23.44 -19.87
N VAL A 464 11.62 -22.12 -19.80
CA VAL A 464 10.83 -21.49 -18.75
C VAL A 464 9.36 -21.75 -19.03
N PHE A 465 8.60 -22.14 -17.99
CA PHE A 465 7.16 -22.26 -18.14
C PHE A 465 6.54 -20.87 -18.32
N GLU A 466 5.84 -20.68 -19.43
CA GLU A 466 5.12 -19.46 -19.79
C GLU A 466 3.62 -19.77 -19.91
N ASN A 467 2.78 -19.07 -19.13
CA ASN A 467 1.34 -19.27 -19.19
C ASN A 467 0.72 -18.77 -20.51
N ARG A 468 1.37 -17.85 -21.18
CA ARG A 468 0.88 -17.16 -22.38
C ARG A 468 1.96 -17.18 -23.48
N PRO A 469 2.34 -18.35 -23.97
CA PRO A 469 3.38 -18.45 -25.00
C PRO A 469 2.96 -17.65 -26.24
N GLY A 470 3.91 -16.91 -26.79
CA GLY A 470 3.68 -16.01 -27.93
C GLY A 470 3.30 -14.57 -27.55
N ARG A 471 2.87 -14.29 -26.32
CA ARG A 471 2.61 -12.93 -25.82
C ARG A 471 3.82 -12.34 -25.11
N GLN A 472 4.48 -13.14 -24.30
CA GLN A 472 5.67 -12.78 -23.54
C GLN A 472 6.89 -13.53 -24.05
N GLN A 473 8.08 -13.00 -23.77
CA GLN A 473 9.34 -13.64 -24.05
C GLN A 473 10.27 -13.47 -22.85
N TYR A 474 10.53 -14.55 -22.14
CA TYR A 474 11.56 -14.60 -21.11
C TYR A 474 12.94 -14.38 -21.74
N ARG A 475 13.77 -13.52 -21.19
CA ARG A 475 15.08 -13.15 -21.70
C ARG A 475 16.22 -13.40 -20.70
N GLY A 476 15.90 -14.04 -19.55
CA GLY A 476 16.87 -14.31 -18.47
C GLY A 476 16.70 -13.41 -17.25
N GLU A 477 15.61 -12.65 -17.16
CA GLU A 477 15.23 -11.89 -15.98
C GLU A 477 15.07 -12.83 -14.77
N PRO A 478 15.14 -12.34 -13.52
CA PRO A 478 14.72 -13.12 -12.36
C PRO A 478 13.29 -13.65 -12.57
N TYR A 479 13.06 -14.93 -12.26
CA TYR A 479 11.75 -15.56 -12.47
C TYR A 479 11.02 -15.76 -11.16
N MET A 480 9.74 -15.35 -11.10
CA MET A 480 8.94 -15.42 -9.90
C MET A 480 7.56 -16.05 -10.17
N ILE A 481 7.06 -16.86 -9.24
CA ILE A 481 5.68 -17.32 -9.25
C ILE A 481 4.91 -16.43 -8.28
N SER A 482 4.41 -15.32 -8.81
CA SER A 482 3.84 -14.21 -8.03
C SER A 482 2.43 -14.46 -7.53
N GLU A 483 1.78 -15.55 -7.99
CA GLU A 483 0.58 -16.12 -7.37
C GLU A 483 0.54 -17.64 -7.61
N TYR A 484 0.26 -18.40 -6.54
CA TYR A 484 0.06 -19.84 -6.61
C TYR A 484 -0.77 -20.35 -5.43
N GLY A 485 -1.20 -21.60 -5.49
CA GLY A 485 -1.93 -22.26 -4.43
C GLY A 485 -3.41 -21.92 -4.46
N GLY A 486 -3.87 -21.08 -3.57
CA GLY A 486 -5.27 -20.70 -3.51
C GLY A 486 -6.19 -21.88 -3.18
N ILE A 487 -5.72 -22.85 -2.39
CA ILE A 487 -6.42 -24.09 -2.09
C ILE A 487 -7.67 -23.78 -1.26
N ARG A 488 -8.84 -24.13 -1.78
CA ARG A 488 -10.11 -23.98 -1.05
C ARG A 488 -10.11 -24.85 0.20
N TRP A 489 -10.34 -24.25 1.38
CA TRP A 489 -10.53 -24.96 2.65
C TRP A 489 -11.63 -24.29 3.48
N THR A 490 -12.84 -24.76 3.34
CA THR A 490 -14.03 -24.23 4.01
C THR A 490 -15.17 -25.25 4.00
N ASN A 491 -16.05 -25.16 4.99
CA ASN A 491 -17.33 -25.88 5.03
C ASN A 491 -18.48 -25.12 4.35
N ASP A 492 -18.26 -23.89 3.94
CA ASP A 492 -19.24 -23.09 3.23
C ASP A 492 -19.29 -23.51 1.76
N GLU A 493 -20.43 -24.06 1.31
CA GLU A 493 -20.63 -24.50 -0.07
C GLU A 493 -20.56 -23.33 -1.08
N SER A 494 -20.86 -22.11 -0.66
CA SER A 494 -20.79 -20.91 -1.49
C SER A 494 -19.36 -20.36 -1.62
N GLY A 495 -18.46 -20.73 -0.74
CA GLY A 495 -17.06 -20.35 -0.78
C GLY A 495 -16.32 -21.00 -1.93
N TRP A 496 -15.36 -20.26 -2.52
CA TRP A 496 -14.57 -20.77 -3.63
C TRP A 496 -13.05 -20.64 -3.40
N GLY A 497 -12.28 -21.33 -4.20
CA GLY A 497 -10.83 -21.27 -4.30
C GLY A 497 -10.39 -21.95 -5.59
N TYR A 498 -9.09 -21.98 -5.85
CA TYR A 498 -8.54 -22.57 -7.07
C TYR A 498 -8.43 -24.10 -6.96
N GLY A 499 -8.56 -24.77 -8.09
CA GLY A 499 -8.49 -26.23 -8.19
C GLY A 499 -9.64 -26.97 -7.50
N ASP A 500 -9.53 -28.28 -7.43
CA ASP A 500 -10.49 -29.13 -6.71
C ASP A 500 -10.29 -29.02 -5.20
N ALA A 501 -11.37 -28.84 -4.45
CA ALA A 501 -11.27 -28.82 -2.99
C ALA A 501 -10.71 -30.13 -2.45
N PRO A 502 -9.68 -30.10 -1.58
CA PRO A 502 -9.16 -31.30 -0.93
C PRO A 502 -10.23 -31.94 -0.02
N LYS A 503 -10.25 -33.26 0.01
CA LYS A 503 -11.24 -34.02 0.78
C LYS A 503 -10.84 -34.21 2.25
N THR A 504 -9.55 -34.11 2.53
CA THR A 504 -8.99 -34.30 3.88
C THR A 504 -7.94 -33.24 4.18
N LEU A 505 -7.69 -33.01 5.46
CA LEU A 505 -6.61 -32.11 5.89
C LEU A 505 -5.23 -32.59 5.41
N GLU A 506 -5.01 -33.91 5.38
CA GLU A 506 -3.73 -34.46 4.89
C GLU A 506 -3.53 -34.18 3.40
N GLU A 507 -4.58 -34.29 2.58
CA GLU A 507 -4.53 -33.91 1.16
C GLU A 507 -4.24 -32.41 0.98
N TYR A 508 -4.84 -31.54 1.81
CA TYR A 508 -4.54 -30.12 1.82
C TYR A 508 -3.06 -29.86 2.12
N LEU A 509 -2.55 -30.48 3.20
CA LEU A 509 -1.17 -30.32 3.64
C LEU A 509 -0.17 -30.87 2.62
N GLU A 510 -0.45 -32.02 2.02
CA GLU A 510 0.40 -32.60 0.98
C GLU A 510 0.53 -31.62 -0.20
N ARG A 511 -0.60 -31.08 -0.69
CA ARG A 511 -0.58 -30.09 -1.78
C ARG A 511 0.21 -28.84 -1.38
N TYR A 512 -0.11 -28.23 -0.23
CA TYR A 512 0.54 -27.00 0.24
C TYR A 512 2.05 -27.16 0.39
N CYS A 513 2.48 -28.19 1.12
CA CYS A 513 3.89 -28.42 1.41
C CYS A 513 4.68 -28.77 0.14
N THR A 514 4.16 -29.70 -0.67
CA THR A 514 4.87 -30.15 -1.89
C THR A 514 5.00 -29.03 -2.94
N MET A 515 3.98 -28.17 -3.09
CA MET A 515 4.09 -27.00 -3.97
C MET A 515 5.23 -26.07 -3.51
N ALA A 516 5.30 -25.76 -2.22
CA ALA A 516 6.35 -24.91 -1.66
C ALA A 516 7.75 -25.54 -1.87
N GLU A 517 7.88 -26.85 -1.64
CA GLU A 517 9.13 -27.60 -1.80
C GLU A 517 9.61 -27.65 -3.26
N ILE A 518 8.74 -27.94 -4.23
CA ILE A 518 9.06 -27.95 -5.66
C ILE A 518 9.60 -26.58 -6.10
N MET A 519 8.92 -25.52 -5.72
CA MET A 519 9.32 -24.16 -6.11
C MET A 519 10.63 -23.73 -5.43
N ALA A 520 10.82 -24.04 -4.15
CA ALA A 520 12.05 -23.74 -3.42
C ALA A 520 13.27 -24.56 -3.94
N ALA A 521 13.03 -25.77 -4.45
CA ALA A 521 14.09 -26.63 -5.00
C ALA A 521 14.63 -26.12 -6.35
N ASN A 522 13.92 -25.25 -7.06
CA ASN A 522 14.34 -24.75 -8.36
C ASN A 522 15.30 -23.55 -8.23
N PRO A 523 16.52 -23.62 -8.76
CA PRO A 523 17.53 -22.57 -8.61
C PRO A 523 17.27 -21.31 -9.45
N ARG A 524 16.24 -21.29 -10.29
CA ARG A 524 15.86 -20.13 -11.12
C ARG A 524 14.67 -19.35 -10.56
N ILE A 525 13.93 -19.91 -9.62
CA ILE A 525 12.79 -19.23 -9.00
C ILE A 525 13.31 -18.32 -7.88
N CYS A 526 13.21 -17.00 -8.08
CA CYS A 526 13.68 -16.00 -7.12
C CYS A 526 12.66 -15.68 -6.02
N GLY A 527 11.43 -16.16 -6.16
CA GLY A 527 10.37 -15.95 -5.17
C GLY A 527 9.05 -16.55 -5.57
N VAL A 528 8.20 -16.69 -4.56
CA VAL A 528 6.84 -17.20 -4.68
C VAL A 528 5.90 -16.33 -3.85
N CYS A 529 4.60 -16.30 -4.23
CA CYS A 529 3.57 -15.66 -3.42
C CYS A 529 2.35 -16.57 -3.32
N TYR A 530 2.08 -17.07 -2.11
CA TYR A 530 0.92 -17.94 -1.85
C TYR A 530 -0.38 -17.12 -1.79
N THR A 531 -1.39 -17.53 -2.50
CA THR A 531 -2.74 -16.99 -2.46
C THR A 531 -3.61 -17.81 -1.52
N GLN A 532 -4.04 -17.35 -0.31
CA GLN A 532 -3.75 -16.05 0.26
C GLN A 532 -3.69 -16.10 1.80
N LEU A 533 -3.41 -14.99 2.46
CA LEU A 533 -3.30 -14.97 3.93
C LEU A 533 -4.66 -15.17 4.60
N TYR A 534 -5.67 -14.42 4.19
CA TYR A 534 -7.02 -14.42 4.75
C TYR A 534 -8.07 -14.78 3.70
N ASP A 535 -9.15 -15.40 4.13
CA ASP A 535 -10.39 -15.36 3.37
C ASP A 535 -10.85 -13.92 3.17
N VAL A 536 -11.49 -13.66 2.07
CA VAL A 536 -12.21 -12.41 1.84
C VAL A 536 -13.60 -12.74 1.31
N GLU A 537 -14.61 -12.56 2.15
CA GLU A 537 -16.01 -12.82 1.83
C GLU A 537 -16.21 -14.23 1.23
N GLN A 538 -16.63 -14.36 -0.03
CA GLN A 538 -16.84 -15.64 -0.72
C GLN A 538 -15.55 -16.30 -1.22
N GLU A 539 -14.43 -15.60 -1.29
CA GLU A 539 -13.13 -16.19 -1.61
C GLU A 539 -12.50 -16.80 -0.36
N GLN A 540 -12.64 -18.15 -0.24
CA GLN A 540 -12.32 -18.87 0.98
C GLN A 540 -11.16 -19.86 0.78
N ASN A 541 -10.06 -19.32 0.30
CA ASN A 541 -8.78 -20.00 0.07
C ASN A 541 -7.64 -19.45 0.95
N GLY A 542 -7.96 -18.57 1.91
CA GLY A 542 -7.02 -18.05 2.89
C GLY A 542 -6.54 -19.12 3.88
N ILE A 543 -5.38 -18.91 4.48
CA ILE A 543 -4.86 -19.74 5.57
C ILE A 543 -5.57 -19.42 6.90
N TYR A 544 -6.03 -18.19 7.05
CA TYR A 544 -6.88 -17.74 8.14
C TYR A 544 -8.29 -17.41 7.61
N ASN A 545 -9.27 -17.47 8.50
CA ASN A 545 -10.63 -17.00 8.22
C ASN A 545 -10.66 -15.48 8.01
N TYR A 546 -11.76 -14.96 7.46
CA TYR A 546 -11.95 -13.53 7.22
C TYR A 546 -11.91 -12.70 8.51
N ASP A 547 -12.35 -13.27 9.64
CA ASP A 547 -12.27 -12.67 10.97
C ASP A 547 -10.89 -12.82 11.65
N ARG A 548 -9.88 -13.28 10.91
CA ARG A 548 -8.50 -13.53 11.36
C ARG A 548 -8.33 -14.69 12.33
N THR A 549 -9.36 -15.47 12.59
CA THR A 549 -9.22 -16.70 13.37
C THR A 549 -8.49 -17.79 12.58
N PRO A 550 -7.68 -18.64 13.22
CA PRO A 550 -7.00 -19.75 12.54
C PRO A 550 -7.98 -20.75 11.95
N LYS A 551 -7.74 -21.22 10.72
CA LYS A 551 -8.45 -22.38 10.13
C LYS A 551 -7.90 -23.71 10.58
N PHE A 552 -6.65 -23.75 11.01
CA PHE A 552 -5.90 -24.94 11.32
C PHE A 552 -5.40 -24.93 12.75
N ASP A 553 -5.18 -26.11 13.31
CA ASP A 553 -4.53 -26.25 14.60
C ASP A 553 -3.02 -25.90 14.52
N GLU A 554 -2.40 -25.80 15.68
CA GLU A 554 -1.00 -25.38 15.78
C GLU A 554 -0.03 -26.37 15.12
N ALA A 555 -0.29 -27.67 15.20
CA ALA A 555 0.55 -28.69 14.60
C ALA A 555 0.53 -28.60 13.06
N THR A 556 -0.64 -28.40 12.49
CA THR A 556 -0.84 -28.16 11.05
C THR A 556 -0.13 -26.90 10.59
N MET A 557 -0.30 -25.80 11.30
CA MET A 557 0.36 -24.52 10.95
C MET A 557 1.89 -24.62 11.04
N ASN A 558 2.42 -25.40 11.99
CA ASN A 558 3.86 -25.63 12.10
C ASN A 558 4.39 -26.44 10.91
N ARG A 559 3.69 -27.48 10.45
CA ARG A 559 4.06 -28.24 9.23
C ARG A 559 4.08 -27.32 7.99
N MET A 560 3.07 -26.46 7.82
CA MET A 560 3.03 -25.48 6.74
C MET A 560 4.22 -24.51 6.80
N ALA A 561 4.54 -24.03 8.00
CA ALA A 561 5.65 -23.12 8.23
C ALA A 561 7.02 -23.77 7.97
N GLU A 562 7.21 -25.03 8.33
CA GLU A 562 8.43 -25.80 8.05
C GLU A 562 8.67 -25.94 6.55
N ALA A 563 7.65 -26.30 5.78
CA ALA A 563 7.74 -26.39 4.33
C ALA A 563 8.08 -25.02 3.69
N MET A 564 7.43 -23.95 4.16
CA MET A 564 7.70 -22.60 3.63
C MET A 564 9.10 -22.09 3.98
N ARG A 565 9.66 -22.46 5.15
CA ARG A 565 11.02 -22.07 5.58
C ARG A 565 12.13 -22.94 5.01
N ALA A 566 11.79 -23.98 4.25
CA ALA A 566 12.80 -24.84 3.63
C ALA A 566 13.83 -24.01 2.85
N PRO A 567 15.14 -24.34 2.94
CA PRO A 567 16.17 -23.62 2.21
C PRO A 567 15.94 -23.67 0.71
N ALA A 568 15.86 -22.50 0.06
CA ALA A 568 15.67 -22.44 -1.38
C ALA A 568 17.00 -22.65 -2.14
N ALA A 569 16.92 -23.30 -3.28
CA ALA A 569 18.11 -23.60 -4.10
C ALA A 569 18.81 -22.32 -4.58
N ILE A 570 18.06 -21.27 -4.88
CA ILE A 570 18.61 -19.97 -5.33
C ILE A 570 19.41 -19.23 -4.25
N GLU A 571 19.17 -19.52 -2.96
CA GLU A 571 19.91 -18.92 -1.84
C GLU A 571 21.30 -19.56 -1.65
N LYS A 572 21.55 -20.71 -2.28
CA LYS A 572 22.88 -21.36 -2.24
C LYS A 572 23.82 -20.63 -3.19
N GLU A 573 24.94 -20.13 -2.68
CA GLU A 573 26.01 -19.49 -3.46
C GLU A 573 26.82 -20.50 -4.27
#